data_5acacd13c12177079e9e7bbc895ab0dc
#
_entry.id   5acacd13c12177079e9e7bbc895ab0dc
#
_cell.length_a   1.000
_cell.length_b   1.000
_cell.length_c   1.000
_cell.angle_alpha   90.00
_cell.angle_beta   90.00
_cell.angle_gamma   90.00
#
_symmetry.space_group_name_H-M   'P 1'
#
loop_
_entity.id
_entity.type
_entity.pdbx_description
1 polymer ?
#
loop_
_entity_poly.entity_id
_entity_poly.type
_entity_poly.pdbx_seq_one_letter_code
_entity_poly.pdbx_strand_id
1 'polypeptide(L)'
;CALPILGLLVIDEEQRFGVTHKERLKEMSRQVDVLTLSATPIPRTLNMALSGLRDMSTLEEPPADRQPVQTYVLEHDWAIIEDAVRRELGRGGQVYYLHNRVESIDATAARLQKMLGPEVRIVTGHGKMTEQELSSVMQAMVDGEADILVCTTIIETGIDIPNVNTLIMEDADKMGLAQLHQIRGRVGRSTR
;
A
#
# COMPACT_ATOMS: atom_id res chain seq x y z
N CYS A 1 22.48 -5.64 33.83
CA CYS A 1 21.65 -5.37 32.63
C CYS A 1 20.29 -4.95 33.11
N ALA A 2 19.94 -3.67 32.94
CA ALA A 2 18.57 -3.24 33.15
C ALA A 2 17.75 -3.75 31.95
N LEU A 3 16.78 -4.62 32.20
CA LEU A 3 15.79 -5.00 31.19
C LEU A 3 15.00 -3.72 30.84
N PRO A 4 14.80 -3.41 29.55
CA PRO A 4 13.96 -2.29 29.19
C PRO A 4 12.56 -2.53 29.76
N ILE A 5 12.04 -1.57 30.53
CA ILE A 5 10.68 -1.62 31.05
C ILE A 5 9.77 -1.23 29.89
N LEU A 6 9.18 -2.22 29.22
CA LEU A 6 8.18 -2.00 28.18
C LEU A 6 6.84 -1.74 28.88
N GLY A 7 6.26 -0.55 28.66
CA GLY A 7 4.97 -0.15 29.23
C GLY A 7 3.79 -0.29 28.25
N LEU A 8 4.06 -0.18 26.95
CA LEU A 8 3.04 -0.29 25.90
C LEU A 8 3.62 -1.02 24.68
N LEU A 9 2.85 -1.94 24.11
CA LEU A 9 3.15 -2.61 22.85
C LEU A 9 2.11 -2.20 21.80
N VAL A 10 2.55 -1.55 20.74
CA VAL A 10 1.68 -1.19 19.60
C VAL A 10 1.96 -2.15 18.45
N ILE A 11 0.92 -2.82 17.97
CA ILE A 11 0.97 -3.79 16.87
C ILE A 11 0.12 -3.29 15.73
N ASP A 12 0.75 -2.97 14.60
CA ASP A 12 0.05 -2.60 13.37
C ASP A 12 -0.05 -3.82 12.43
N GLU A 13 -1.23 -4.03 11.84
CA GLU A 13 -1.49 -5.11 10.87
C GLU A 13 -1.07 -6.51 11.36
N GLU A 14 -1.50 -6.92 12.56
CA GLU A 14 -1.15 -8.21 13.21
C GLU A 14 -1.30 -9.43 12.27
N GLN A 15 -2.23 -9.37 11.31
CA GLN A 15 -2.47 -10.46 10.37
C GLN A 15 -1.29 -10.76 9.44
N ARG A 16 -0.38 -9.81 9.26
CA ARG A 16 0.81 -9.94 8.40
C ARG A 16 1.94 -10.71 9.08
N PHE A 17 1.89 -10.88 10.40
CA PHE A 17 2.92 -11.59 11.13
C PHE A 17 2.76 -13.11 11.01
N GLY A 18 3.87 -13.80 10.74
CA GLY A 18 3.95 -15.25 10.80
C GLY A 18 3.80 -15.80 12.25
N VAL A 19 3.62 -17.10 12.37
CA VAL A 19 3.36 -17.78 13.65
C VAL A 19 4.44 -17.46 14.69
N THR A 20 5.71 -17.56 14.32
CA THR A 20 6.86 -17.30 15.23
C THR A 20 6.88 -15.88 15.78
N HIS A 21 6.55 -14.88 14.93
CA HIS A 21 6.47 -13.50 15.38
C HIS A 21 5.29 -13.28 16.33
N LYS A 22 4.15 -13.92 16.06
CA LYS A 22 2.96 -13.84 16.94
C LYS A 22 3.22 -14.46 18.30
N GLU A 23 3.99 -15.56 18.37
CA GLU A 23 4.38 -16.17 19.64
C GLU A 23 5.30 -15.25 20.46
N ARG A 24 6.30 -14.62 19.82
CA ARG A 24 7.15 -13.62 20.46
C ARG A 24 6.34 -12.42 20.99
N LEU A 25 5.42 -11.90 20.18
CA LEU A 25 4.54 -10.80 20.60
C LEU A 25 3.68 -11.19 21.81
N LYS A 26 3.16 -12.42 21.85
CA LYS A 26 2.42 -12.94 23.00
C LYS A 26 3.27 -13.02 24.27
N GLU A 27 4.53 -13.40 24.17
CA GLU A 27 5.44 -13.42 25.32
C GLU A 27 5.71 -12.01 25.85
N MET A 28 5.93 -11.05 24.93
CA MET A 28 6.15 -9.65 25.29
C MET A 28 4.91 -8.98 25.89
N SER A 29 3.72 -9.42 25.47
CA SER A 29 2.43 -8.80 25.87
C SER A 29 1.91 -9.26 27.26
N ARG A 30 2.59 -10.17 27.92
CA ARG A 30 2.10 -10.75 29.19
C ARG A 30 1.99 -9.75 30.35
N GLN A 31 2.76 -8.66 30.32
CA GLN A 31 2.85 -7.70 31.42
C GLN A 31 2.81 -6.23 30.92
N VAL A 32 2.31 -6.01 29.72
CA VAL A 32 2.25 -4.68 29.11
C VAL A 32 0.89 -4.47 28.47
N ASP A 33 0.45 -3.21 28.39
CA ASP A 33 -0.73 -2.85 27.63
C ASP A 33 -0.46 -3.06 26.13
N VAL A 34 -1.46 -3.55 25.40
CA VAL A 34 -1.34 -3.86 23.98
C VAL A 34 -2.39 -3.12 23.19
N LEU A 35 -1.94 -2.27 22.27
CA LEU A 35 -2.78 -1.63 21.27
C LEU A 35 -2.55 -2.31 19.91
N THR A 36 -3.59 -2.92 19.36
CA THR A 36 -3.55 -3.51 18.02
C THR A 36 -4.32 -2.64 17.05
N LEU A 37 -3.68 -2.27 15.94
CA LEU A 37 -4.27 -1.49 14.87
C LEU A 37 -4.49 -2.37 13.64
N SER A 38 -5.58 -2.15 12.92
CA SER A 38 -5.82 -2.80 11.63
C SER A 38 -6.72 -1.95 10.75
N ALA A 39 -6.37 -1.85 9.47
CA ALA A 39 -7.21 -1.17 8.48
C ALA A 39 -8.36 -2.07 7.99
N THR A 40 -8.31 -3.38 8.27
CA THR A 40 -9.33 -4.34 7.84
C THR A 40 -9.83 -5.15 9.04
N PRO A 41 -11.15 -5.41 9.14
CA PRO A 41 -11.68 -6.22 10.21
C PRO A 41 -11.12 -7.66 10.11
N ILE A 42 -10.40 -8.09 11.15
CA ILE A 42 -9.88 -9.44 11.25
C ILE A 42 -10.95 -10.26 11.97
N PRO A 43 -11.53 -11.32 11.37
CA PRO A 43 -12.64 -12.06 11.95
C PRO A 43 -12.39 -12.55 13.37
N ARG A 44 -11.16 -13.00 13.65
CA ARG A 44 -10.77 -13.48 15.00
C ARG A 44 -10.70 -12.34 16.02
N THR A 45 -10.08 -11.22 15.66
CA THR A 45 -9.95 -10.05 16.55
C THR A 45 -11.32 -9.40 16.79
N LEU A 46 -12.15 -9.33 15.74
CA LEU A 46 -13.52 -8.86 15.84
C LEU A 46 -14.37 -9.77 16.76
N ASN A 47 -14.25 -11.09 16.66
CA ASN A 47 -14.93 -12.02 17.55
C ASN A 47 -14.48 -11.86 19.02
N MET A 48 -13.19 -11.62 19.26
CA MET A 48 -12.68 -11.37 20.61
C MET A 48 -13.21 -10.07 21.20
N ALA A 49 -13.36 -9.02 20.38
CA ALA A 49 -13.97 -7.75 20.79
C ALA A 49 -15.47 -7.92 21.07
N LEU A 50 -16.20 -8.56 20.17
CA LEU A 50 -17.64 -8.82 20.33
C LEU A 50 -17.96 -9.73 21.54
N SER A 51 -17.03 -10.61 21.94
CA SER A 51 -17.15 -11.44 23.13
C SER A 51 -16.72 -10.74 24.44
N GLY A 52 -16.34 -9.46 24.39
CA GLY A 52 -15.90 -8.68 25.54
C GLY A 52 -14.51 -9.06 26.08
N LEU A 53 -13.73 -9.82 25.32
CA LEU A 53 -12.36 -10.20 25.68
C LEU A 53 -11.33 -9.11 25.36
N ARG A 54 -11.70 -8.15 24.52
CA ARG A 54 -10.89 -6.96 24.19
C ARG A 54 -11.79 -5.76 23.97
N ASP A 55 -11.36 -4.60 24.41
CA ASP A 55 -11.98 -3.33 24.05
C ASP A 55 -11.70 -3.02 22.59
N MET A 56 -12.67 -2.42 21.90
CA MET A 56 -12.56 -2.03 20.49
C MET A 56 -13.05 -0.61 20.28
N SER A 57 -12.25 0.17 19.58
CA SER A 57 -12.64 1.49 19.07
C SER A 57 -12.58 1.50 17.55
N THR A 58 -13.53 2.13 16.92
CA THR A 58 -13.60 2.30 15.47
C THR A 58 -13.34 3.76 15.13
N LEU A 59 -12.41 4.00 14.20
CA LEU A 59 -12.17 5.31 13.61
C LEU A 59 -13.07 5.46 12.39
N GLU A 60 -14.14 6.23 12.49
CA GLU A 60 -15.15 6.38 11.43
C GLU A 60 -14.88 7.58 10.53
N GLU A 61 -14.22 8.61 11.06
CA GLU A 61 -13.93 9.83 10.32
C GLU A 61 -12.51 9.81 9.73
N PRO A 62 -12.36 10.11 8.43
CA PRO A 62 -11.04 10.29 7.83
C PRO A 62 -10.40 11.59 8.35
N PRO A 63 -9.05 11.73 8.26
CA PRO A 63 -8.39 13.01 8.52
C PRO A 63 -9.02 14.15 7.70
N ALA A 64 -9.14 15.34 8.29
CA ALA A 64 -9.85 16.48 7.72
C ALA A 64 -9.34 16.91 6.33
N ASP A 65 -8.06 16.67 6.04
CA ASP A 65 -7.42 17.08 4.78
C ASP A 65 -7.46 15.99 3.68
N ARG A 66 -8.09 14.84 3.96
CA ARG A 66 -8.11 13.73 3.00
C ARG A 66 -9.27 13.89 2.02
N GLN A 67 -8.94 14.05 0.74
CA GLN A 67 -9.95 14.05 -0.32
C GLN A 67 -10.40 12.60 -0.65
N PRO A 68 -11.70 12.38 -0.92
CA PRO A 68 -12.19 11.10 -1.37
C PRO A 68 -11.54 10.67 -2.69
N VAL A 69 -11.02 9.44 -2.75
CA VAL A 69 -10.46 8.88 -3.98
C VAL A 69 -11.61 8.49 -4.92
N GLN A 70 -11.68 9.13 -6.07
CA GLN A 70 -12.63 8.74 -7.12
C GLN A 70 -12.20 7.40 -7.71
N THR A 71 -13.09 6.43 -7.68
CA THR A 71 -12.80 5.07 -8.13
C THR A 71 -13.64 4.72 -9.34
N TYR A 72 -12.98 4.22 -10.38
CA TYR A 72 -13.61 3.76 -11.62
C TYR A 72 -13.33 2.27 -11.80
N VAL A 73 -14.33 1.51 -12.20
CA VAL A 73 -14.19 0.11 -12.59
C VAL A 73 -14.52 0.02 -14.08
N LEU A 74 -13.52 -0.31 -14.89
CA LEU A 74 -13.60 -0.25 -16.34
C LEU A 74 -13.01 -1.51 -16.94
N GLU A 75 -13.39 -1.83 -18.17
CA GLU A 75 -12.65 -2.80 -18.97
C GLU A 75 -11.25 -2.27 -19.27
N HIS A 76 -10.29 -3.20 -19.43
CA HIS A 76 -8.90 -2.83 -19.69
C HIS A 76 -8.78 -2.13 -21.03
N ASP A 77 -8.42 -0.86 -21.02
CA ASP A 77 -8.21 -0.03 -22.21
C ASP A 77 -6.95 0.84 -22.06
N TRP A 78 -5.98 0.63 -22.94
CA TRP A 78 -4.73 1.38 -22.93
C TRP A 78 -4.90 2.87 -23.21
N ALA A 79 -5.91 3.28 -23.97
CA ALA A 79 -6.18 4.70 -24.24
C ALA A 79 -6.67 5.41 -22.96
N ILE A 80 -7.52 4.76 -22.17
CA ILE A 80 -7.98 5.28 -20.87
C ILE A 80 -6.81 5.35 -19.89
N ILE A 81 -5.96 4.33 -19.87
CA ILE A 81 -4.77 4.28 -19.02
C ILE A 81 -3.83 5.42 -19.38
N GLU A 82 -3.55 5.62 -20.67
CA GLU A 82 -2.69 6.70 -21.15
C GLU A 82 -3.21 8.06 -20.74
N ASP A 83 -4.50 8.33 -20.94
CA ASP A 83 -5.13 9.59 -20.57
C ASP A 83 -5.04 9.85 -19.06
N ALA A 84 -5.33 8.84 -18.24
CA ALA A 84 -5.25 8.96 -16.78
C ALA A 84 -3.82 9.27 -16.32
N VAL A 85 -2.82 8.56 -16.86
CA VAL A 85 -1.40 8.80 -16.54
C VAL A 85 -0.97 10.20 -16.97
N ARG A 86 -1.27 10.60 -18.23
CA ARG A 86 -0.89 11.93 -18.72
C ARG A 86 -1.50 13.06 -17.93
N ARG A 87 -2.73 12.91 -17.47
CA ARG A 87 -3.39 13.90 -16.58
C ARG A 87 -2.66 14.01 -15.25
N GLU A 88 -2.27 12.87 -14.65
CA GLU A 88 -1.54 12.90 -13.38
C GLU A 88 -0.18 13.57 -13.53
N LEU A 89 0.60 13.14 -14.54
CA LEU A 89 1.91 13.71 -14.81
C LEU A 89 1.83 15.19 -15.19
N GLY A 90 0.79 15.61 -15.95
CA GLY A 90 0.56 17.00 -16.34
C GLY A 90 0.32 17.95 -15.17
N ARG A 91 -0.14 17.46 -14.02
CA ARG A 91 -0.26 18.23 -12.77
C ARG A 91 0.93 18.06 -11.82
N GLY A 92 1.99 17.36 -12.27
CA GLY A 92 3.20 17.12 -11.49
C GLY A 92 3.04 16.03 -10.42
N GLY A 93 2.01 15.19 -10.52
CA GLY A 93 1.81 14.03 -9.65
C GLY A 93 2.54 12.80 -10.14
N GLN A 94 2.45 11.71 -9.37
CA GLN A 94 3.05 10.42 -9.66
C GLN A 94 1.97 9.33 -9.70
N VAL A 95 2.30 8.20 -10.33
CA VAL A 95 1.34 7.11 -10.57
C VAL A 95 1.86 5.80 -9.99
N TYR A 96 1.00 5.08 -9.28
CA TYR A 96 1.16 3.64 -9.04
C TYR A 96 0.43 2.85 -10.12
N TYR A 97 1.14 1.94 -10.76
CA TYR A 97 0.59 0.99 -11.70
C TYR A 97 0.75 -0.44 -11.16
N LEU A 98 -0.33 -1.01 -10.67
CA LEU A 98 -0.32 -2.33 -10.08
C LEU A 98 -0.48 -3.41 -11.17
N HIS A 99 0.57 -4.18 -11.37
CA HIS A 99 0.63 -5.34 -12.26
C HIS A 99 1.06 -6.56 -11.46
N ASN A 100 0.13 -7.44 -11.10
CA ASN A 100 0.38 -8.49 -10.11
C ASN A 100 1.03 -9.77 -10.70
N ARG A 101 1.91 -9.61 -11.69
CA ARG A 101 2.66 -10.71 -12.32
C ARG A 101 4.11 -10.31 -12.52
N VAL A 102 5.00 -10.87 -11.71
CA VAL A 102 6.44 -10.54 -11.78
C VAL A 102 7.03 -10.87 -13.15
N GLU A 103 6.59 -11.97 -13.78
CA GLU A 103 7.12 -12.46 -15.05
C GLU A 103 6.88 -11.52 -16.24
N SER A 104 5.87 -10.66 -16.15
CA SER A 104 5.50 -9.73 -17.24
C SER A 104 5.59 -8.26 -16.84
N ILE A 105 6.08 -7.95 -15.65
CA ILE A 105 6.13 -6.57 -15.14
C ILE A 105 7.00 -5.66 -16.02
N ASP A 106 8.15 -6.16 -16.45
CA ASP A 106 9.07 -5.42 -17.31
C ASP A 106 8.49 -5.18 -18.71
N ALA A 107 7.73 -6.15 -19.25
CA ALA A 107 7.03 -6.00 -20.51
C ALA A 107 5.92 -4.93 -20.41
N THR A 108 5.22 -4.88 -19.28
CA THR A 108 4.21 -3.84 -18.99
C THR A 108 4.87 -2.46 -18.87
N ALA A 109 5.99 -2.37 -18.16
CA ALA A 109 6.76 -1.13 -18.04
C ALA A 109 7.28 -0.64 -19.39
N ALA A 110 7.83 -1.54 -20.23
CA ALA A 110 8.28 -1.20 -21.57
C ALA A 110 7.13 -0.74 -22.47
N ARG A 111 5.94 -1.33 -22.34
CA ARG A 111 4.74 -0.88 -23.07
C ARG A 111 4.30 0.51 -22.65
N LEU A 112 4.26 0.79 -21.35
CA LEU A 112 3.97 2.12 -20.82
C LEU A 112 5.00 3.15 -21.31
N GLN A 113 6.30 2.80 -21.28
CA GLN A 113 7.37 3.66 -21.78
C GLN A 113 7.20 4.01 -23.25
N LYS A 114 6.85 3.01 -24.10
CA LYS A 114 6.59 3.23 -25.51
C LYS A 114 5.38 4.13 -25.77
N MET A 115 4.36 4.00 -24.95
CA MET A 115 3.10 4.76 -25.06
C MET A 115 3.26 6.20 -24.59
N LEU A 116 3.96 6.39 -23.48
CA LEU A 116 4.08 7.72 -22.83
C LEU A 116 5.24 8.56 -23.36
N GLY A 117 6.25 7.93 -23.93
CA GLY A 117 7.45 8.58 -24.46
C GLY A 117 8.66 8.47 -23.54
N PRO A 118 9.87 8.82 -24.02
CA PRO A 118 11.13 8.66 -23.29
C PRO A 118 11.29 9.61 -22.10
N GLU A 119 10.53 10.68 -22.06
CA GLU A 119 10.59 11.69 -20.99
C GLU A 119 10.01 11.19 -19.66
N VAL A 120 9.14 10.18 -19.71
CA VAL A 120 8.50 9.63 -18.51
C VAL A 120 9.42 8.61 -17.85
N ARG A 121 9.73 8.80 -16.59
CA ARG A 121 10.64 7.96 -15.82
C ARG A 121 9.85 6.85 -15.12
N ILE A 122 10.00 5.64 -15.61
CA ILE A 122 9.28 4.46 -15.11
C ILE A 122 10.26 3.56 -14.36
N VAL A 123 9.87 3.16 -13.16
CA VAL A 123 10.60 2.18 -12.34
C VAL A 123 9.71 0.98 -12.07
N THR A 124 10.32 -0.18 -11.87
CA THR A 124 9.62 -1.43 -11.53
C THR A 124 9.97 -1.86 -10.11
N GLY A 125 8.98 -2.45 -9.40
CA GLY A 125 9.18 -2.96 -8.06
C GLY A 125 8.37 -4.23 -7.80
N HIS A 126 9.01 -5.29 -7.30
CA HIS A 126 8.33 -6.56 -7.03
C HIS A 126 9.01 -7.37 -5.92
N GLY A 127 8.27 -8.33 -5.35
CA GLY A 127 8.72 -9.11 -4.19
C GLY A 127 9.89 -10.08 -4.43
N LYS A 128 10.41 -10.24 -5.67
CA LYS A 128 11.63 -11.01 -5.95
C LYS A 128 12.90 -10.15 -5.93
N MET A 129 12.76 -8.82 -5.82
CA MET A 129 13.89 -7.90 -5.65
C MET A 129 14.48 -8.04 -4.25
N THR A 130 15.76 -7.74 -4.13
CA THR A 130 16.41 -7.60 -2.83
C THR A 130 15.85 -6.39 -2.09
N GLU A 131 15.99 -6.38 -0.78
CA GLU A 131 15.54 -5.26 0.06
C GLU A 131 16.22 -3.93 -0.33
N GLN A 132 17.50 -3.99 -0.73
CA GLN A 132 18.23 -2.82 -1.19
C GLN A 132 17.71 -2.27 -2.52
N GLU A 133 17.46 -3.14 -3.50
CA GLU A 133 16.88 -2.74 -4.79
C GLU A 133 15.51 -2.11 -4.60
N LEU A 134 14.66 -2.74 -3.80
CA LEU A 134 13.32 -2.23 -3.53
C LEU A 134 13.38 -0.88 -2.80
N SER A 135 14.27 -0.74 -1.82
CA SER A 135 14.49 0.52 -1.12
C SER A 135 14.93 1.63 -2.07
N SER A 136 15.84 1.34 -3.02
CA SER A 136 16.28 2.31 -4.03
C SER A 136 15.15 2.75 -4.95
N VAL A 137 14.30 1.82 -5.40
CA VAL A 137 13.13 2.12 -6.23
C VAL A 137 12.14 3.02 -5.48
N MET A 138 11.87 2.72 -4.21
CA MET A 138 10.96 3.52 -3.40
C MET A 138 11.53 4.90 -3.10
N GLN A 139 12.85 4.99 -2.87
CA GLN A 139 13.52 6.28 -2.66
C GLN A 139 13.41 7.15 -3.92
N ALA A 140 13.63 6.59 -5.12
CA ALA A 140 13.46 7.31 -6.38
C ALA A 140 12.06 7.89 -6.55
N MET A 141 11.02 7.18 -6.09
CA MET A 141 9.65 7.71 -6.07
C MET A 141 9.50 8.85 -5.06
N VAL A 142 10.06 8.72 -3.85
CA VAL A 142 9.99 9.76 -2.80
C VAL A 142 10.70 11.03 -3.24
N ASP A 143 11.88 10.90 -3.86
CA ASP A 143 12.70 12.04 -4.31
C ASP A 143 12.17 12.67 -5.61
N GLY A 144 11.12 12.11 -6.21
CA GLY A 144 10.55 12.58 -7.47
C GLY A 144 11.44 12.30 -8.69
N GLU A 145 12.36 11.35 -8.57
CA GLU A 145 13.22 10.89 -9.68
C GLU A 145 12.51 9.92 -10.61
N ALA A 146 11.38 9.33 -10.17
CA ALA A 146 10.51 8.48 -10.96
C ALA A 146 9.09 9.03 -10.97
N ASP A 147 8.41 8.88 -12.11
CA ASP A 147 7.06 9.38 -12.35
C ASP A 147 6.01 8.27 -12.19
N ILE A 148 6.39 7.04 -12.54
CA ILE A 148 5.52 5.87 -12.46
C ILE A 148 6.25 4.72 -11.79
N LEU A 149 5.61 4.12 -10.80
CA LEU A 149 6.03 2.84 -10.24
C LEU A 149 5.10 1.73 -10.76
N VAL A 150 5.63 0.86 -11.60
CA VAL A 150 4.97 -0.40 -11.97
C VAL A 150 5.34 -1.45 -10.93
N CYS A 151 4.36 -1.97 -10.22
CA CYS A 151 4.66 -2.84 -9.07
C CYS A 151 3.66 -3.96 -8.89
N THR A 152 4.06 -4.96 -8.13
CA THR A 152 3.14 -5.95 -7.55
C THR A 152 2.51 -5.39 -6.26
N THR A 153 1.86 -6.24 -5.47
CA THR A 153 1.21 -5.85 -4.20
C THR A 153 2.17 -5.36 -3.11
N ILE A 154 3.45 -5.14 -3.42
CA ILE A 154 4.44 -4.60 -2.47
C ILE A 154 4.07 -3.24 -1.90
N ILE A 155 3.27 -2.44 -2.61
CA ILE A 155 2.79 -1.13 -2.12
C ILE A 155 1.85 -1.24 -0.92
N GLU A 156 1.39 -2.43 -0.57
CA GLU A 156 0.66 -2.68 0.68
C GLU A 156 1.55 -2.46 1.92
N THR A 157 2.88 -2.52 1.77
CA THR A 157 3.85 -2.41 2.87
C THR A 157 4.19 -0.97 3.21
N GLY A 158 3.30 -0.24 3.84
CA GLY A 158 3.61 0.91 4.70
C GLY A 158 4.30 2.16 4.14
N ILE A 159 4.73 2.18 2.88
CA ILE A 159 5.42 3.34 2.31
C ILE A 159 4.38 4.38 1.90
N ASP A 160 4.56 5.59 2.36
CA ASP A 160 3.73 6.74 2.05
C ASP A 160 4.47 7.67 1.08
N ILE A 161 3.93 7.83 -0.13
CA ILE A 161 4.42 8.77 -1.12
C ILE A 161 3.31 9.78 -1.41
N PRO A 162 3.36 10.94 -0.77
CA PRO A 162 2.26 11.92 -0.82
C PRO A 162 1.90 12.39 -2.23
N ASN A 163 2.87 12.37 -3.16
CA ASN A 163 2.67 12.87 -4.52
C ASN A 163 2.00 11.85 -5.46
N VAL A 164 1.79 10.60 -5.01
CA VAL A 164 1.06 9.60 -5.78
C VAL A 164 -0.44 9.75 -5.54
N ASN A 165 -1.14 10.30 -6.52
CA ASN A 165 -2.59 10.53 -6.44
C ASN A 165 -3.39 9.69 -7.42
N THR A 166 -2.74 9.02 -8.37
CA THR A 166 -3.38 8.09 -9.30
C THR A 166 -2.87 6.68 -9.10
N LEU A 167 -3.81 5.75 -9.00
CA LEU A 167 -3.55 4.32 -8.90
C LEU A 167 -4.31 3.58 -9.99
N ILE A 168 -3.59 2.80 -10.79
CA ILE A 168 -4.14 1.91 -11.80
C ILE A 168 -3.92 0.48 -11.34
N MET A 169 -4.97 -0.34 -11.35
CA MET A 169 -4.90 -1.74 -10.95
C MET A 169 -5.39 -2.62 -12.08
N GLU A 170 -4.50 -3.44 -12.65
CA GLU A 170 -4.89 -4.48 -13.59
C GLU A 170 -5.48 -5.69 -12.85
N ASP A 171 -6.39 -6.41 -13.53
CA ASP A 171 -7.00 -7.64 -13.01
C ASP A 171 -7.59 -7.47 -11.59
N ALA A 172 -8.20 -6.32 -11.30
CA ALA A 172 -8.74 -6.01 -9.98
C ALA A 172 -9.84 -7.01 -9.53
N ASP A 173 -10.51 -7.65 -10.47
CA ASP A 173 -11.49 -8.73 -10.25
C ASP A 173 -10.86 -9.98 -9.59
N LYS A 174 -9.54 -10.17 -9.70
CA LYS A 174 -8.81 -11.27 -9.07
C LYS A 174 -8.33 -10.96 -7.65
N MET A 175 -8.58 -9.75 -7.16
CA MET A 175 -8.15 -9.29 -5.85
C MET A 175 -9.29 -9.32 -4.83
N GLY A 176 -8.97 -9.58 -3.57
CA GLY A 176 -9.93 -9.50 -2.47
C GLY A 176 -10.32 -8.05 -2.16
N LEU A 177 -11.58 -7.81 -1.77
CA LEU A 177 -12.07 -6.46 -1.44
C LEU A 177 -11.23 -5.76 -0.36
N ALA A 178 -10.81 -6.49 0.68
CA ALA A 178 -9.95 -5.95 1.72
C ALA A 178 -8.62 -5.44 1.16
N GLN A 179 -8.01 -6.19 0.23
CA GLN A 179 -6.77 -5.82 -0.45
C GLN A 179 -6.98 -4.58 -1.32
N LEU A 180 -8.05 -4.54 -2.12
CA LEU A 180 -8.39 -3.36 -2.93
C LEU A 180 -8.56 -2.11 -2.09
N HIS A 181 -9.21 -2.22 -0.93
CA HIS A 181 -9.35 -1.10 0.01
C HIS A 181 -8.03 -0.65 0.59
N GLN A 182 -7.14 -1.57 0.99
CA GLN A 182 -5.81 -1.24 1.49
C GLN A 182 -4.96 -0.51 0.46
N ILE A 183 -4.92 -1.03 -0.78
CA ILE A 183 -4.15 -0.45 -1.87
C ILE A 183 -4.71 0.92 -2.26
N ARG A 184 -6.04 1.06 -2.36
CA ARG A 184 -6.69 2.36 -2.59
C ARG A 184 -6.31 3.38 -1.52
N GLY A 185 -6.16 2.94 -0.28
CA GLY A 185 -5.73 3.78 0.83
C GLY A 185 -4.30 4.32 0.72
N ARG A 186 -3.52 3.90 -0.28
CA ARG A 186 -2.15 4.37 -0.50
C ARG A 186 -2.06 5.62 -1.39
N VAL A 187 -3.14 6.04 -2.00
CA VAL A 187 -3.21 7.24 -2.85
C VAL A 187 -4.15 8.29 -2.26
N GLY A 188 -4.06 9.52 -2.78
CA GLY A 188 -4.90 10.62 -2.33
C GLY A 188 -4.58 11.09 -0.91
N ARG A 189 -3.30 11.07 -0.53
CA ARG A 189 -2.84 11.51 0.79
C ARG A 189 -2.29 12.93 0.80
N SER A 190 -2.19 13.57 -0.35
CA SER A 190 -1.82 14.97 -0.47
C SER A 190 -3.05 15.86 -0.60
N THR A 191 -2.89 17.11 -0.21
CA THR A 191 -3.91 18.17 -0.35
C THR A 191 -3.99 18.78 -1.76
N ARG A 192 -3.37 18.14 -2.76
CA ARG A 192 -3.34 18.61 -4.16
C ARG A 192 -4.39 17.93 -5.02
#